data_65038316caf06f05cc992f2793575cad
#
_entry.id   65038316caf06f05cc992f2793575cad
#
_cell.length_a   1.000
_cell.length_b   1.000
_cell.length_c   1.000
_cell.angle_alpha   90.00
_cell.angle_beta   90.00
_cell.angle_gamma   90.00
#
_symmetry.space_group_name_H-M   'P 1'
#
loop_
_entity.id
_entity.type
_entity.pdbx_description
1 polymer ?
#
loop_
_entity_poly.entity_id
_entity_poly.type
_entity_poly.pdbx_seq_one_letter_code
_entity_poly.pdbx_strand_id
1 'polypeptide(L)'
;MTFLMSGCTEKKQEKKSASGTPVKTSVAVQRDVPIETIGIGTVKAYSVVNITSHVDGQITQINVKEGQTIGKGQILLNIDDLPYKTAIESARSNLDKSLIQLEKAKKDAERYAELFKKDYVTKDQVEQTQTNVDALEATIKGDEAVLQNAELNLSYCKITAPITGRAGSILVNQGNLIKGNDNTRPLMVINQIQPVYIQFSVPEQRLQEIQSQLRIGEMKVVV
;
A
#
# COMPACT_ATOMS: atom_id res chain seq x y z
N MET A 1 13.61 -7.88 -129.52
CA MET A 1 14.67 -8.16 -128.58
C MET A 1 14.40 -7.39 -127.26
N THR A 2 13.79 -8.05 -126.36
CA THR A 2 13.13 -7.42 -125.18
C THR A 2 13.75 -7.91 -123.94
N PHE A 3 14.34 -7.04 -123.22
CA PHE A 3 14.97 -7.37 -121.92
C PHE A 3 14.05 -7.00 -120.73
N LEU A 4 13.58 -7.96 -120.04
CA LEU A 4 12.82 -7.78 -118.80
C LEU A 4 13.78 -7.72 -117.61
N MET A 5 13.82 -6.60 -116.88
CA MET A 5 14.46 -6.47 -115.60
C MET A 5 13.45 -6.71 -114.50
N SER A 6 13.68 -7.76 -113.74
CA SER A 6 12.91 -8.09 -112.56
C SER A 6 13.47 -7.32 -111.38
N GLY A 7 12.70 -6.43 -110.79
CA GLY A 7 13.04 -5.71 -109.57
C GLY A 7 12.68 -6.49 -108.30
N CYS A 8 13.67 -6.78 -107.47
CA CYS A 8 13.46 -7.33 -106.15
C CYS A 8 12.98 -6.21 -105.23
N THR A 9 11.81 -6.37 -104.68
CA THR A 9 11.28 -5.50 -103.64
C THR A 9 11.66 -6.07 -102.28
N GLU A 10 12.57 -5.40 -101.56
CA GLU A 10 13.02 -5.72 -100.24
C GLU A 10 11.97 -5.32 -99.20
N LYS A 11 11.36 -6.29 -98.58
CA LYS A 11 10.32 -6.12 -97.54
C LYS A 11 10.99 -5.74 -96.21
N LYS A 12 10.95 -4.45 -95.87
CA LYS A 12 11.40 -3.90 -94.63
C LYS A 12 10.58 -4.52 -93.48
N GLN A 13 11.17 -5.40 -92.70
CA GLN A 13 10.53 -5.91 -91.52
C GLN A 13 10.50 -4.81 -90.47
N GLU A 14 9.31 -4.27 -90.14
CA GLU A 14 9.10 -3.45 -88.98
C GLU A 14 9.33 -4.27 -87.74
N LYS A 15 10.38 -3.92 -86.97
CA LYS A 15 10.60 -4.40 -85.58
C LYS A 15 9.41 -3.94 -84.76
N LYS A 16 8.50 -4.88 -84.40
CA LYS A 16 7.49 -4.65 -83.38
C LYS A 16 8.25 -4.22 -82.09
N SER A 17 8.16 -2.97 -81.72
CA SER A 17 8.52 -2.43 -80.44
C SER A 17 7.73 -3.18 -79.38
N ALA A 18 8.38 -3.98 -78.58
CA ALA A 18 7.77 -4.60 -77.38
C ALA A 18 7.29 -3.49 -76.45
N SER A 19 5.98 -3.24 -76.47
CA SER A 19 5.39 -2.33 -75.48
C SER A 19 5.52 -2.95 -74.12
N GLY A 20 6.57 -2.54 -73.34
CA GLY A 20 6.74 -2.92 -71.94
C GLY A 20 5.56 -2.44 -71.12
N THR A 21 5.05 -3.33 -70.30
CA THR A 21 3.98 -2.98 -69.33
C THR A 21 4.51 -1.88 -68.39
N PRO A 22 3.81 -0.75 -68.22
CA PRO A 22 4.21 0.32 -67.33
C PRO A 22 4.24 -0.17 -65.89
N VAL A 23 5.40 -0.15 -65.23
CA VAL A 23 5.58 -0.52 -63.83
C VAL A 23 6.02 0.72 -63.03
N LYS A 24 5.46 0.85 -61.82
CA LYS A 24 5.93 1.84 -60.86
C LYS A 24 7.14 1.24 -60.13
N THR A 25 8.27 1.91 -60.21
CA THR A 25 9.49 1.55 -59.43
C THR A 25 9.61 2.48 -58.25
N SER A 26 10.07 1.96 -57.13
CA SER A 26 10.47 2.71 -55.95
C SER A 26 11.87 2.31 -55.55
N VAL A 27 12.62 3.27 -55.01
CA VAL A 27 13.96 3.00 -54.50
C VAL A 27 13.83 2.23 -53.18
N ALA A 28 14.53 1.11 -53.03
CA ALA A 28 14.61 0.37 -51.79
C ALA A 28 15.44 1.19 -50.76
N VAL A 29 14.84 1.45 -49.60
CA VAL A 29 15.51 2.14 -48.48
C VAL A 29 15.70 1.15 -47.36
N GLN A 30 16.91 1.02 -46.87
CA GLN A 30 17.24 0.24 -45.68
C GLN A 30 16.83 1.05 -44.46
N ARG A 31 15.95 0.51 -43.63
CA ARG A 31 15.55 1.07 -42.35
C ARG A 31 15.34 -0.04 -41.32
N ASP A 32 15.60 0.28 -40.05
CA ASP A 32 15.23 -0.62 -38.95
C ASP A 32 13.72 -0.59 -38.76
N VAL A 33 13.10 -1.75 -38.79
CA VAL A 33 11.68 -1.93 -38.56
C VAL A 33 11.51 -2.64 -37.21
N PRO A 34 10.86 -2.00 -36.22
CA PRO A 34 10.63 -2.65 -34.95
C PRO A 34 9.68 -3.85 -35.13
N ILE A 35 10.00 -4.95 -34.46
CA ILE A 35 9.11 -6.09 -34.37
C ILE A 35 8.11 -5.82 -33.24
N GLU A 36 6.88 -5.55 -33.61
CA GLU A 36 5.81 -5.28 -32.65
C GLU A 36 5.01 -6.56 -32.39
N THR A 37 4.72 -6.82 -31.12
CA THR A 37 3.82 -7.89 -30.70
C THR A 37 2.63 -7.26 -30.01
N ILE A 38 1.46 -7.45 -30.61
CA ILE A 38 0.19 -6.95 -30.04
C ILE A 38 -0.38 -8.04 -29.15
N GLY A 39 -0.75 -7.68 -27.93
CA GLY A 39 -1.39 -8.57 -26.95
C GLY A 39 -2.52 -7.85 -26.22
N ILE A 40 -3.51 -8.61 -25.77
CA ILE A 40 -4.57 -8.09 -24.89
C ILE A 40 -4.03 -8.12 -23.46
N GLY A 41 -4.03 -6.94 -22.82
CA GLY A 41 -3.58 -6.79 -21.44
C GLY A 41 -4.69 -6.30 -20.52
N THR A 42 -4.54 -6.56 -19.22
CA THR A 42 -5.39 -6.05 -18.15
C THR A 42 -4.56 -5.16 -17.27
N VAL A 43 -5.06 -3.96 -17.00
CA VAL A 43 -4.44 -3.04 -16.03
C VAL A 43 -4.83 -3.47 -14.62
N LYS A 44 -3.84 -3.68 -13.75
CA LYS A 44 -4.05 -4.01 -12.34
C LYS A 44 -3.46 -2.92 -11.45
N ALA A 45 -4.12 -2.65 -10.34
CA ALA A 45 -3.57 -1.77 -9.32
C ALA A 45 -2.23 -2.34 -8.81
N TYR A 46 -1.26 -1.46 -8.54
CA TYR A 46 0.04 -1.84 -7.99
C TYR A 46 -0.10 -2.52 -6.63
N SER A 47 -1.00 -1.98 -5.78
CA SER A 47 -1.33 -2.55 -4.48
C SER A 47 -2.81 -2.35 -4.20
N VAL A 48 -3.42 -3.35 -3.59
CA VAL A 48 -4.82 -3.31 -3.12
C VAL A 48 -4.80 -3.57 -1.62
N VAL A 49 -5.26 -2.61 -0.82
CA VAL A 49 -5.28 -2.72 0.63
C VAL A 49 -6.72 -2.72 1.13
N ASN A 50 -7.09 -3.79 1.82
CA ASN A 50 -8.33 -3.88 2.55
C ASN A 50 -8.17 -3.18 3.91
N ILE A 51 -9.01 -2.19 4.16
CA ILE A 51 -9.02 -1.46 5.42
C ILE A 51 -9.96 -2.17 6.39
N THR A 52 -9.42 -2.56 7.53
CA THR A 52 -10.16 -3.18 8.64
C THR A 52 -10.02 -2.34 9.91
N SER A 53 -10.84 -2.61 10.92
CA SER A 53 -10.71 -1.99 12.24
C SER A 53 -9.86 -2.85 13.16
N HIS A 54 -9.07 -2.22 14.04
CA HIS A 54 -8.40 -2.88 15.14
C HIS A 54 -9.26 -2.95 16.41
N VAL A 55 -10.30 -2.10 16.50
CA VAL A 55 -11.15 -1.96 17.69
C VAL A 55 -12.62 -2.11 17.32
N ASP A 56 -13.43 -2.50 18.30
CA ASP A 56 -14.87 -2.60 18.16
C ASP A 56 -15.50 -1.20 18.22
N GLY A 57 -16.70 -1.04 17.69
CA GLY A 57 -17.47 0.17 17.90
C GLY A 57 -18.39 0.54 16.75
N GLN A 58 -19.13 1.61 16.92
CA GLN A 58 -20.03 2.14 15.91
C GLN A 58 -19.31 3.16 15.03
N ILE A 59 -19.53 3.10 13.71
CA ILE A 59 -19.03 4.11 12.78
C ILE A 59 -19.82 5.40 12.98
N THR A 60 -19.13 6.46 13.40
CA THR A 60 -19.73 7.79 13.61
C THR A 60 -19.69 8.64 12.36
N GLN A 61 -18.64 8.52 11.55
CA GLN A 61 -18.45 9.33 10.35
C GLN A 61 -17.60 8.61 9.30
N ILE A 62 -17.95 8.83 8.02
CA ILE A 62 -17.17 8.44 6.85
C ILE A 62 -16.71 9.71 6.15
N ASN A 63 -15.39 9.91 6.06
CA ASN A 63 -14.79 11.16 5.57
C ASN A 63 -14.37 11.11 4.10
N VAL A 64 -14.61 10.00 3.42
CA VAL A 64 -14.19 9.76 2.04
C VAL A 64 -15.35 9.24 1.20
N LYS A 65 -15.26 9.45 -0.11
CA LYS A 65 -16.23 8.95 -1.10
C LYS A 65 -15.55 7.93 -2.00
N GLU A 66 -16.34 6.98 -2.53
CA GLU A 66 -15.85 6.06 -3.55
C GLU A 66 -15.26 6.80 -4.75
N GLY A 67 -14.15 6.32 -5.27
CA GLY A 67 -13.43 6.94 -6.37
C GLY A 67 -12.60 8.18 -6.01
N GLN A 68 -12.62 8.66 -4.77
CA GLN A 68 -11.82 9.79 -4.31
C GLN A 68 -10.33 9.41 -4.21
N THR A 69 -9.45 10.34 -4.55
CA THR A 69 -8.01 10.21 -4.28
C THR A 69 -7.73 10.42 -2.81
N ILE A 70 -6.98 9.52 -2.20
CA ILE A 70 -6.65 9.47 -0.78
C ILE A 70 -5.14 9.56 -0.61
N GLY A 71 -4.68 10.43 0.29
CA GLY A 71 -3.29 10.51 0.72
C GLY A 71 -3.00 9.56 1.90
N LYS A 72 -1.77 9.03 1.98
CA LYS A 72 -1.31 8.28 3.15
C LYS A 72 -1.49 9.12 4.42
N GLY A 73 -2.05 8.52 5.49
CA GLY A 73 -2.35 9.18 6.76
C GLY A 73 -3.68 9.95 6.79
N GLN A 74 -4.39 10.08 5.67
CA GLN A 74 -5.70 10.73 5.63
C GLN A 74 -6.72 9.91 6.42
N ILE A 75 -7.55 10.59 7.24
CA ILE A 75 -8.63 9.95 8.02
C ILE A 75 -9.74 9.51 7.06
N LEU A 76 -10.05 8.24 7.11
CA LEU A 76 -11.06 7.58 6.28
C LEU A 76 -12.42 7.49 6.98
N LEU A 77 -12.41 6.93 8.18
CA LEU A 77 -13.59 6.70 9.01
C LEU A 77 -13.26 7.02 10.47
N ASN A 78 -14.29 7.41 11.22
CA ASN A 78 -14.23 7.57 12.66
C ASN A 78 -15.18 6.56 13.34
N ILE A 79 -14.68 5.94 14.39
CA ILE A 79 -15.42 5.07 15.28
C ILE A 79 -15.79 5.88 16.53
N ASP A 80 -16.85 5.51 17.23
CA ASP A 80 -17.20 6.11 18.52
C ASP A 80 -16.05 5.95 19.51
N ASP A 81 -15.49 7.07 19.92
CA ASP A 81 -14.31 7.14 20.76
C ASP A 81 -14.65 7.30 22.26
N LEU A 82 -15.93 7.49 22.60
CA LEU A 82 -16.37 7.76 23.97
C LEU A 82 -16.01 6.62 24.95
N PRO A 83 -16.24 5.33 24.63
CA PRO A 83 -15.84 4.24 25.52
C PRO A 83 -14.33 4.20 25.76
N TYR A 84 -13.53 4.49 24.74
CA TYR A 84 -12.07 4.50 24.82
C TYR A 84 -11.52 5.68 25.63
N LYS A 85 -12.13 6.85 25.50
CA LYS A 85 -11.82 8.02 26.36
C LYS A 85 -12.12 7.72 27.84
N THR A 86 -13.24 7.07 28.11
CA THR A 86 -13.61 6.66 29.49
C THR A 86 -12.61 5.64 30.04
N ALA A 87 -12.13 4.71 29.20
CA ALA A 87 -11.10 3.74 29.60
C ALA A 87 -9.77 4.41 29.95
N ILE A 88 -9.35 5.43 29.17
CA ILE A 88 -8.16 6.24 29.46
C ILE A 88 -8.30 6.94 30.81
N GLU A 89 -9.45 7.59 31.06
CA GLU A 89 -9.68 8.31 32.31
C GLU A 89 -9.63 7.37 33.52
N SER A 90 -10.20 6.18 33.39
CA SER A 90 -10.12 5.12 34.41
C SER A 90 -8.68 4.65 34.65
N ALA A 91 -7.92 4.38 33.59
CA ALA A 91 -6.52 3.97 33.69
C ALA A 91 -5.65 5.06 34.34
N ARG A 92 -5.88 6.33 33.94
CA ARG A 92 -5.19 7.48 34.51
C ARG A 92 -5.46 7.64 36.00
N SER A 93 -6.72 7.53 36.40
CA SER A 93 -7.09 7.61 37.82
C SER A 93 -6.45 6.50 38.67
N ASN A 94 -6.29 5.29 38.11
CA ASN A 94 -5.57 4.20 38.79
C ASN A 94 -4.09 4.50 38.92
N LEU A 95 -3.44 4.99 37.87
CA LEU A 95 -2.04 5.41 37.89
C LEU A 95 -1.82 6.52 38.94
N ASP A 96 -2.67 7.55 38.95
CA ASP A 96 -2.57 8.65 39.94
C ASP A 96 -2.68 8.13 41.39
N LYS A 97 -3.59 7.17 41.64
CA LYS A 97 -3.69 6.50 42.94
C LYS A 97 -2.41 5.78 43.31
N SER A 98 -1.81 5.04 42.41
CA SER A 98 -0.55 4.30 42.64
C SER A 98 0.63 5.27 42.89
N LEU A 99 0.67 6.38 42.16
CA LEU A 99 1.68 7.44 42.36
C LEU A 99 1.60 8.05 43.76
N ILE A 100 0.38 8.36 44.26
CA ILE A 100 0.16 8.88 45.60
C ILE A 100 0.59 7.84 46.66
N GLN A 101 0.33 6.55 46.44
CA GLN A 101 0.76 5.48 47.33
C GLN A 101 2.29 5.35 47.38
N LEU A 102 2.93 5.46 46.23
CA LEU A 102 4.40 5.44 46.12
C LEU A 102 5.01 6.64 46.87
N GLU A 103 4.50 7.84 46.70
CA GLU A 103 4.96 9.03 47.38
C GLU A 103 4.90 8.86 48.92
N LYS A 104 3.79 8.30 49.42
CA LYS A 104 3.64 7.95 50.82
C LYS A 104 4.69 6.93 51.27
N ALA A 105 4.86 5.84 50.51
CA ALA A 105 5.81 4.77 50.84
C ALA A 105 7.25 5.30 50.84
N LYS A 106 7.63 6.18 49.92
CA LYS A 106 8.96 6.84 49.91
C LYS A 106 9.19 7.68 51.15
N LYS A 107 8.21 8.49 51.55
CA LYS A 107 8.28 9.27 52.79
C LYS A 107 8.40 8.38 54.06
N ASP A 108 7.69 7.25 54.07
CA ASP A 108 7.80 6.28 55.16
C ASP A 108 9.19 5.62 55.18
N ALA A 109 9.72 5.18 54.03
CA ALA A 109 11.05 4.59 53.91
C ALA A 109 12.15 5.56 54.38
N GLU A 110 12.10 6.83 53.96
CA GLU A 110 13.03 7.88 54.40
C GLU A 110 12.99 8.06 55.93
N ARG A 111 11.79 8.13 56.49
CA ARG A 111 11.62 8.26 57.95
C ARG A 111 12.18 7.06 58.70
N TYR A 112 11.92 5.81 58.23
CA TYR A 112 12.50 4.62 58.88
C TYR A 112 14.01 4.56 58.72
N ALA A 113 14.57 4.99 57.60
CA ALA A 113 16.02 5.08 57.40
C ALA A 113 16.68 6.09 58.38
N GLU A 114 16.01 7.22 58.71
CA GLU A 114 16.50 8.17 59.69
C GLU A 114 16.38 7.65 61.11
N LEU A 115 15.29 6.94 61.45
CA LEU A 115 15.11 6.32 62.76
C LEU A 115 16.15 5.20 63.02
N PHE A 116 16.52 4.46 61.96
CA PHE A 116 17.56 3.44 62.03
C PHE A 116 18.93 4.03 62.39
N LYS A 117 19.28 5.20 61.83
CA LYS A 117 20.52 5.90 62.22
C LYS A 117 20.60 6.27 63.70
N LYS A 118 19.45 6.28 64.37
CA LYS A 118 19.30 6.59 65.78
C LYS A 118 19.03 5.36 66.65
N ASP A 119 19.18 4.15 66.11
CA ASP A 119 18.88 2.86 66.71
C ASP A 119 17.45 2.68 67.26
N TYR A 120 16.45 3.39 66.70
CA TYR A 120 15.07 3.31 67.16
C TYR A 120 14.24 2.24 66.41
N VAL A 121 14.75 1.70 65.34
CA VAL A 121 14.10 0.67 64.50
C VAL A 121 15.08 -0.42 64.08
N THR A 122 14.59 -1.60 63.73
CA THR A 122 15.41 -2.72 63.29
C THR A 122 15.75 -2.59 61.80
N LYS A 123 16.82 -3.26 61.36
CA LYS A 123 17.22 -3.35 59.96
C LYS A 123 16.10 -3.96 59.10
N ASP A 124 15.42 -4.98 59.63
CA ASP A 124 14.30 -5.65 58.95
C ASP A 124 13.15 -4.68 58.62
N GLN A 125 12.84 -3.75 59.55
CA GLN A 125 11.80 -2.72 59.32
C GLN A 125 12.18 -1.75 58.19
N VAL A 126 13.45 -1.39 58.04
CA VAL A 126 13.95 -0.55 56.95
C VAL A 126 13.87 -1.31 55.63
N GLU A 127 14.33 -2.57 55.60
CA GLU A 127 14.27 -3.42 54.40
C GLU A 127 12.83 -3.66 53.97
N GLN A 128 11.89 -3.86 54.89
CA GLN A 128 10.47 -4.00 54.62
C GLN A 128 9.87 -2.74 53.95
N THR A 129 10.21 -1.53 54.45
CA THR A 129 9.72 -0.28 53.84
C THR A 129 10.30 -0.05 52.46
N GLN A 130 11.59 -0.39 52.26
CA GLN A 130 12.22 -0.31 50.93
C GLN A 130 11.57 -1.29 49.93
N THR A 131 11.35 -2.53 50.35
CA THR A 131 10.68 -3.53 49.51
C THR A 131 9.27 -3.08 49.11
N ASN A 132 8.56 -2.38 50.00
CA ASN A 132 7.26 -1.81 49.69
C ASN A 132 7.33 -0.70 48.60
N VAL A 133 8.37 0.15 48.67
CA VAL A 133 8.64 1.16 47.62
C VAL A 133 8.89 0.47 46.28
N ASP A 134 9.76 -0.54 46.26
CA ASP A 134 10.12 -1.26 45.04
C ASP A 134 8.90 -1.97 44.42
N ALA A 135 8.03 -2.55 45.27
CA ALA A 135 6.77 -3.18 44.82
C ALA A 135 5.80 -2.17 44.22
N LEU A 136 5.69 -0.97 44.81
CA LEU A 136 4.82 0.09 44.25
C LEU A 136 5.39 0.68 42.96
N GLU A 137 6.71 0.80 42.83
CA GLU A 137 7.34 1.20 41.56
C GLU A 137 7.08 0.20 40.45
N ALA A 138 7.08 -1.11 40.77
CA ALA A 138 6.71 -2.14 39.82
C ALA A 138 5.21 -2.04 39.44
N THR A 139 4.33 -1.74 40.39
CA THR A 139 2.89 -1.54 40.15
C THR A 139 2.65 -0.36 39.19
N ILE A 140 3.33 0.77 39.41
CA ILE A 140 3.22 1.95 38.56
C ILE A 140 3.60 1.63 37.10
N LYS A 141 4.67 0.89 36.87
CA LYS A 141 5.05 0.45 35.53
C LYS A 141 3.93 -0.38 34.85
N GLY A 142 3.22 -1.19 35.65
CA GLY A 142 2.05 -1.92 35.18
C GLY A 142 0.89 -0.98 34.80
N ASP A 143 0.58 0.00 35.66
CA ASP A 143 -0.49 0.97 35.43
C ASP A 143 -0.19 1.88 34.23
N GLU A 144 1.08 2.29 34.05
CA GLU A 144 1.54 3.03 32.86
C GLU A 144 1.30 2.23 31.58
N ALA A 145 1.61 0.93 31.59
CA ALA A 145 1.38 0.06 30.43
C ALA A 145 -0.13 -0.09 30.10
N VAL A 146 -0.99 -0.14 31.14
CA VAL A 146 -2.47 -0.15 30.96
C VAL A 146 -2.93 1.16 30.35
N LEU A 147 -2.45 2.30 30.83
CA LEU A 147 -2.77 3.61 30.27
C LEU A 147 -2.34 3.71 28.79
N GLN A 148 -1.12 3.31 28.48
CA GLN A 148 -0.60 3.31 27.13
C GLN A 148 -1.43 2.44 26.17
N ASN A 149 -1.89 1.27 26.64
CA ASN A 149 -2.78 0.41 25.86
C ASN A 149 -4.15 1.07 25.59
N ALA A 150 -4.72 1.75 26.60
CA ALA A 150 -5.97 2.49 26.43
C ALA A 150 -5.81 3.65 25.40
N GLU A 151 -4.71 4.39 25.44
CA GLU A 151 -4.37 5.44 24.49
C GLU A 151 -4.20 4.88 23.05
N LEU A 152 -3.52 3.75 22.91
CA LEU A 152 -3.37 3.05 21.64
C LEU A 152 -4.73 2.67 21.04
N ASN A 153 -5.62 2.10 21.85
CA ASN A 153 -6.97 1.74 21.41
C ASN A 153 -7.78 2.98 20.99
N LEU A 154 -7.64 4.10 21.68
CA LEU A 154 -8.25 5.37 21.25
C LEU A 154 -7.71 5.83 19.89
N SER A 155 -6.40 5.66 19.65
CA SER A 155 -5.79 6.03 18.36
C SER A 155 -6.40 5.24 17.20
N TYR A 156 -6.77 3.98 17.43
CA TYR A 156 -7.41 3.11 16.44
C TYR A 156 -8.86 3.47 16.13
N CYS A 157 -9.52 4.33 16.94
CA CYS A 157 -10.84 4.86 16.61
C CYS A 157 -10.82 5.77 15.36
N LYS A 158 -9.66 6.32 14.99
CA LYS A 158 -9.45 7.09 13.77
C LYS A 158 -8.77 6.22 12.74
N ILE A 159 -9.53 5.67 11.80
CA ILE A 159 -8.99 4.81 10.76
C ILE A 159 -8.37 5.67 9.67
N THR A 160 -7.07 5.51 9.43
CA THR A 160 -6.30 6.27 8.46
C THR A 160 -5.83 5.41 7.29
N ALA A 161 -5.55 6.04 6.16
CA ALA A 161 -5.03 5.38 4.96
C ALA A 161 -3.55 4.97 5.14
N PRO A 162 -3.20 3.67 5.01
CA PRO A 162 -1.81 3.21 5.11
C PRO A 162 -0.99 3.54 3.87
N ILE A 163 -1.65 3.72 2.72
CA ILE A 163 -1.05 4.03 1.42
C ILE A 163 -1.78 5.19 0.74
N THR A 164 -1.11 5.83 -0.20
CA THR A 164 -1.75 6.75 -1.15
C THR A 164 -2.39 5.95 -2.27
N GLY A 165 -3.62 6.31 -2.66
CA GLY A 165 -4.34 5.59 -3.71
C GLY A 165 -5.71 6.18 -3.99
N ARG A 166 -6.57 5.40 -4.61
CA ARG A 166 -7.97 5.74 -4.88
C ARG A 166 -8.89 4.89 -4.03
N ALA A 167 -9.87 5.51 -3.40
CA ALA A 167 -10.93 4.80 -2.68
C ALA A 167 -11.67 3.86 -3.64
N GLY A 168 -11.72 2.59 -3.32
CA GLY A 168 -12.59 1.61 -3.94
C GLY A 168 -13.96 1.61 -3.29
N SER A 169 -14.58 0.42 -3.21
CA SER A 169 -15.89 0.27 -2.59
C SER A 169 -15.84 0.49 -1.09
N ILE A 170 -16.79 1.24 -0.55
CA ILE A 170 -17.04 1.42 0.88
C ILE A 170 -18.14 0.41 1.26
N LEU A 171 -17.77 -0.57 2.09
CA LEU A 171 -18.63 -1.72 2.40
C LEU A 171 -19.43 -1.54 3.69
N VAL A 172 -19.33 -0.37 4.31
CA VAL A 172 -19.99 -0.04 5.59
C VAL A 172 -20.66 1.32 5.51
N ASN A 173 -21.64 1.53 6.38
CA ASN A 173 -22.37 2.79 6.48
C ASN A 173 -22.18 3.41 7.88
N GLN A 174 -22.39 4.72 7.96
CA GLN A 174 -22.48 5.42 9.23
C GLN A 174 -23.59 4.78 10.08
N GLY A 175 -23.32 4.56 11.36
CA GLY A 175 -24.22 3.86 12.29
C GLY A 175 -23.99 2.34 12.37
N ASN A 176 -23.24 1.73 11.45
CA ASN A 176 -22.94 0.30 11.53
C ASN A 176 -22.03 0.01 12.72
N LEU A 177 -22.32 -1.10 13.41
CA LEU A 177 -21.42 -1.67 14.42
C LEU A 177 -20.40 -2.57 13.74
N ILE A 178 -19.13 -2.37 14.06
CA ILE A 178 -18.01 -3.14 13.52
C ILE A 178 -17.27 -3.87 14.63
N LYS A 179 -16.64 -5.00 14.27
CA LYS A 179 -15.74 -5.75 15.15
C LYS A 179 -14.30 -5.48 14.81
N GLY A 180 -13.47 -5.33 15.82
CA GLY A 180 -12.03 -5.22 15.70
C GLY A 180 -11.39 -6.54 15.25
N ASN A 181 -10.31 -6.43 14.49
CA ASN A 181 -9.53 -7.57 14.00
C ASN A 181 -10.34 -8.58 13.13
N ASP A 182 -11.45 -8.15 12.54
CA ASP A 182 -12.21 -8.97 11.59
C ASP A 182 -11.65 -8.76 10.17
N ASN A 183 -10.75 -9.65 9.75
CA ASN A 183 -10.18 -9.64 8.42
C ASN A 183 -11.12 -10.18 7.32
N THR A 184 -12.28 -10.70 7.69
CA THR A 184 -13.26 -11.27 6.74
C THR A 184 -14.17 -10.20 6.17
N ARG A 185 -14.31 -9.07 6.85
CA ARG A 185 -15.21 -7.96 6.47
C ARG A 185 -14.44 -6.63 6.43
N PRO A 186 -13.78 -6.33 5.32
CA PRO A 186 -13.13 -5.04 5.18
C PRO A 186 -14.16 -3.91 5.20
N LEU A 187 -13.79 -2.77 5.76
CA LEU A 187 -14.63 -1.57 5.81
C LEU A 187 -14.64 -0.86 4.46
N MET A 188 -13.49 -0.81 3.81
CA MET A 188 -13.30 -0.28 2.47
C MET A 188 -12.01 -0.82 1.85
N VAL A 189 -11.86 -0.58 0.55
CA VAL A 189 -10.68 -0.97 -0.22
C VAL A 189 -9.96 0.28 -0.71
N ILE A 190 -8.64 0.29 -0.69
CA ILE A 190 -7.81 1.33 -1.33
C ILE A 190 -6.98 0.68 -2.43
N ASN A 191 -7.07 1.22 -3.64
CA ASN A 191 -6.32 0.78 -4.81
C ASN A 191 -5.21 1.80 -5.12
N GLN A 192 -3.97 1.35 -5.11
CA GLN A 192 -2.86 2.17 -5.61
C GLN A 192 -2.82 2.08 -7.13
N ILE A 193 -3.16 3.19 -7.80
CA ILE A 193 -3.27 3.26 -9.25
C ILE A 193 -2.08 3.97 -9.91
N GLN A 194 -1.08 4.37 -9.15
CA GLN A 194 0.17 4.95 -9.63
C GLN A 194 1.32 4.46 -8.77
N PRO A 195 2.26 3.66 -9.35
CA PRO A 195 2.22 3.05 -10.69
C PRO A 195 1.12 2.00 -10.83
N VAL A 196 0.94 1.44 -12.03
CA VAL A 196 0.06 0.30 -12.29
C VAL A 196 0.85 -0.86 -12.88
N TYR A 197 0.33 -2.07 -12.74
CA TYR A 197 0.80 -3.23 -13.49
C TYR A 197 -0.06 -3.45 -14.73
N ILE A 198 0.59 -3.84 -15.82
CA ILE A 198 -0.08 -4.32 -17.00
C ILE A 198 0.25 -5.80 -17.11
N GLN A 199 -0.76 -6.63 -16.99
CA GLN A 199 -0.65 -8.07 -17.17
C GLN A 199 -1.18 -8.41 -18.56
N PHE A 200 -0.35 -8.99 -19.41
CA PHE A 200 -0.72 -9.45 -20.75
C PHE A 200 -0.20 -10.84 -21.00
N SER A 201 -0.90 -11.56 -21.90
CA SER A 201 -0.51 -12.89 -22.32
C SER A 201 0.18 -12.82 -23.66
N VAL A 202 1.27 -13.57 -23.82
CA VAL A 202 2.02 -13.67 -25.06
C VAL A 202 1.94 -15.10 -25.55
N PRO A 203 1.78 -15.35 -26.89
CA PRO A 203 1.83 -16.69 -27.45
C PRO A 203 3.17 -17.38 -27.15
N GLU A 204 3.12 -18.67 -26.78
CA GLU A 204 4.30 -19.46 -26.41
C GLU A 204 5.37 -19.47 -27.50
N GLN A 205 4.96 -19.43 -28.77
CA GLN A 205 5.85 -19.41 -29.93
C GLN A 205 6.80 -18.21 -29.94
N ARG A 206 6.44 -17.09 -29.30
CA ARG A 206 7.27 -15.88 -29.20
C ARG A 206 8.07 -15.77 -27.90
N LEU A 207 7.92 -16.73 -26.99
CA LEU A 207 8.56 -16.68 -25.69
C LEU A 207 10.10 -16.66 -25.78
N GLN A 208 10.67 -17.45 -26.71
CA GLN A 208 12.13 -17.47 -26.91
C GLN A 208 12.67 -16.13 -27.43
N GLU A 209 11.93 -15.51 -28.34
CA GLU A 209 12.29 -14.20 -28.92
C GLU A 209 12.26 -13.11 -27.81
N ILE A 210 11.20 -13.08 -27.01
CA ILE A 210 11.04 -12.17 -25.89
C ILE A 210 12.16 -12.35 -24.85
N GLN A 211 12.47 -13.61 -24.48
CA GLN A 211 13.53 -13.91 -23.53
C GLN A 211 14.91 -13.48 -24.04
N SER A 212 15.17 -13.65 -25.36
CA SER A 212 16.44 -13.22 -25.96
C SER A 212 16.58 -11.69 -25.93
N GLN A 213 15.52 -10.95 -26.21
CA GLN A 213 15.49 -9.50 -26.18
C GLN A 213 15.64 -8.95 -24.75
N LEU A 214 14.97 -9.55 -23.77
CA LEU A 214 15.12 -9.17 -22.36
C LEU A 214 16.54 -9.36 -21.81
N ARG A 215 17.34 -10.27 -22.40
CA ARG A 215 18.76 -10.43 -22.05
C ARG A 215 19.65 -9.34 -22.63
N ILE A 216 19.23 -8.70 -23.72
CA ILE A 216 20.01 -7.69 -24.45
C ILE A 216 19.66 -6.28 -23.97
N GLY A 217 18.45 -6.04 -23.47
CA GLY A 217 18.01 -4.74 -23.01
C GLY A 217 16.56 -4.70 -22.54
N GLU A 218 16.06 -3.51 -22.29
CA GLU A 218 14.68 -3.29 -21.89
C GLU A 218 13.74 -3.34 -23.10
N MET A 219 12.66 -4.10 -22.99
CA MET A 219 11.56 -4.06 -23.96
C MET A 219 10.66 -2.87 -23.64
N LYS A 220 10.32 -2.08 -24.67
CA LYS A 220 9.32 -1.02 -24.54
C LYS A 220 7.92 -1.62 -24.67
N VAL A 221 7.08 -1.39 -23.65
CA VAL A 221 5.66 -1.68 -23.71
C VAL A 221 4.94 -0.37 -23.99
N VAL A 222 4.20 -0.32 -25.11
CA VAL A 222 3.36 0.83 -25.47
C VAL A 222 1.90 0.43 -25.21
N VAL A 223 1.17 1.27 -24.47
CA VAL A 223 -0.22 1.01 -24.01
C VAL A 223 -1.13 2.09 -24.55
#